data_8ab670dae5817ac4c9982a77eeb9f4cc
#
_entry.id   8ab670dae5817ac4c9982a77eeb9f4cc
#
_cell.length_a   1.000
_cell.length_b   1.000
_cell.length_c   1.000
_cell.angle_alpha   90.00
_cell.angle_beta   90.00
_cell.angle_gamma   90.00
#
_symmetry.space_group_name_H-M   'P 1'
#
loop_
_entity.id
_entity.type
_entity.pdbx_description
1 polymer ?
#
loop_
_entity_poly.entity_id
_entity_poly.type
_entity_poly.pdbx_seq_one_letter_code
_entity_poly.pdbx_strand_id
1 'polypeptide(L)'
;MKIKVCGISSVDEALALHKEGVNYMGFIFYPASKRYVLNALTLEQIKNIQMPGVLKVGVFVNEPMEKVIATATAAGLDMVQLHGDETPNYCKEMANHYPVIKAFRISETDDVAYKISEYLEDIDYLLFDTASSVYGGSGISFDWKKLANATGQKPYFL
;
A
#
# COMPACT_ATOMS: atom_id res chain seq x y z
N MET A 1 5.20 -17.18 -4.42
CA MET A 1 5.53 -15.80 -4.00
C MET A 1 4.73 -14.84 -4.86
N LYS A 2 4.16 -13.77 -4.32
CA LYS A 2 3.49 -12.71 -5.08
C LYS A 2 4.36 -11.46 -5.08
N ILE A 3 4.35 -10.72 -6.20
CA ILE A 3 5.20 -9.53 -6.40
C ILE A 3 4.30 -8.29 -6.46
N LYS A 4 4.65 -7.28 -5.66
CA LYS A 4 4.07 -5.94 -5.72
C LYS A 4 5.12 -4.92 -6.14
N VAL A 5 4.84 -4.14 -7.19
CA VAL A 5 5.67 -2.99 -7.59
C VAL A 5 4.91 -1.71 -7.28
N CYS A 6 5.57 -0.75 -6.63
CA CYS A 6 4.92 0.47 -6.15
C CYS A 6 5.55 1.74 -6.75
N GLY A 7 4.69 2.70 -7.07
CA GLY A 7 5.07 3.99 -7.63
C GLY A 7 5.04 4.04 -9.15
N ILE A 8 4.09 3.31 -9.73
CA ILE A 8 3.82 3.34 -11.17
C ILE A 8 3.45 4.75 -11.59
N SER A 9 4.09 5.23 -12.64
CA SER A 9 3.96 6.60 -13.13
C SER A 9 3.64 6.73 -14.62
N SER A 10 3.59 5.61 -15.36
CA SER A 10 3.18 5.63 -16.76
C SER A 10 2.39 4.36 -17.15
N VAL A 11 1.62 4.45 -18.22
CA VAL A 11 0.89 3.33 -18.80
C VAL A 11 1.87 2.28 -19.34
N ASP A 12 2.92 2.71 -20.01
CA ASP A 12 3.92 1.82 -20.61
C ASP A 12 4.66 1.01 -19.54
N GLU A 13 5.02 1.64 -18.40
CA GLU A 13 5.60 0.96 -17.24
C GLU A 13 4.65 -0.11 -16.69
N ALA A 14 3.37 0.23 -16.52
CA ALA A 14 2.37 -0.71 -16.03
C ALA A 14 2.22 -1.93 -16.97
N LEU A 15 2.13 -1.69 -18.28
CA LEU A 15 2.00 -2.76 -19.27
C LEU A 15 3.27 -3.63 -19.37
N ALA A 16 4.46 -3.05 -19.23
CA ALA A 16 5.72 -3.79 -19.18
C ALA A 16 5.76 -4.72 -17.96
N LEU A 17 5.45 -4.20 -16.78
CA LEU A 17 5.41 -4.98 -15.54
C LEU A 17 4.33 -6.08 -15.55
N HIS A 18 3.20 -5.83 -16.22
CA HIS A 18 2.17 -6.85 -16.41
C HIS A 18 2.73 -8.06 -17.17
N LYS A 19 3.54 -7.85 -18.22
CA LYS A 19 4.19 -8.93 -18.98
C LYS A 19 5.19 -9.73 -18.14
N GLU A 20 5.81 -9.09 -17.13
CA GLU A 20 6.74 -9.75 -16.20
C GLU A 20 6.03 -10.54 -15.08
N GLY A 21 4.69 -10.58 -15.06
CA GLY A 21 3.93 -11.39 -14.12
C GLY A 21 3.80 -10.79 -12.72
N VAL A 22 3.86 -9.47 -12.60
CA VAL A 22 3.59 -8.74 -11.35
C VAL A 22 2.12 -8.96 -10.94
N ASN A 23 1.88 -9.14 -9.64
CA ASN A 23 0.55 -9.43 -9.10
C ASN A 23 -0.17 -8.18 -8.56
N TYR A 24 0.58 -7.18 -8.08
CA TYR A 24 0.05 -5.93 -7.53
C TYR A 24 0.81 -4.74 -8.07
N MET A 25 0.12 -3.68 -8.45
CA MET A 25 0.71 -2.42 -8.89
C MET A 25 0.22 -1.27 -8.04
N GLY A 26 1.16 -0.57 -7.40
CA GLY A 26 0.88 0.55 -6.51
C GLY A 26 0.95 1.90 -7.23
N PHE A 27 -0.11 2.68 -7.11
CA PHE A 27 -0.23 4.06 -7.58
C PHE A 27 -0.23 4.99 -6.36
N ILE A 28 0.73 5.91 -6.26
CA ILE A 28 0.91 6.73 -5.06
C ILE A 28 0.09 8.01 -5.17
N PHE A 29 -0.92 8.15 -4.29
CA PHE A 29 -1.79 9.33 -4.19
C PHE A 29 -1.39 10.27 -3.04
N TYR A 30 -0.09 10.35 -2.74
CA TYR A 30 0.47 11.25 -1.75
C TYR A 30 1.21 12.41 -2.43
N PRO A 31 0.68 13.67 -2.37
CA PRO A 31 1.24 14.80 -3.13
C PRO A 31 2.69 15.15 -2.83
N ALA A 32 3.17 14.87 -1.59
CA ALA A 32 4.56 15.11 -1.23
C ALA A 32 5.54 14.05 -1.77
N SER A 33 5.03 12.96 -2.35
CA SER A 33 5.87 11.92 -2.97
C SER A 33 6.42 12.40 -4.31
N LYS A 34 7.70 12.12 -4.56
CA LYS A 34 8.32 12.31 -5.90
C LYS A 34 7.64 11.44 -6.98
N ARG A 35 6.95 10.37 -6.57
CA ARG A 35 6.20 9.45 -7.43
C ARG A 35 4.69 9.63 -7.29
N TYR A 36 4.25 10.87 -7.03
CA TYR A 36 2.82 11.20 -7.00
C TYR A 36 2.21 10.97 -8.38
N VAL A 37 1.30 10.01 -8.48
CA VAL A 37 0.82 9.51 -9.77
C VAL A 37 0.07 10.56 -10.58
N LEU A 38 -0.65 11.48 -9.93
CA LEU A 38 -1.42 12.52 -10.63
C LEU A 38 -0.56 13.62 -11.26
N ASN A 39 0.77 13.60 -11.05
CA ASN A 39 1.69 14.42 -11.86
C ASN A 39 1.89 13.88 -13.28
N ALA A 40 1.53 12.62 -13.54
CA ALA A 40 1.83 11.92 -14.78
C ALA A 40 0.61 11.26 -15.43
N LEU A 41 -0.36 10.78 -14.63
CA LEU A 41 -1.55 10.06 -15.07
C LEU A 41 -2.81 10.68 -14.48
N THR A 42 -3.89 10.71 -15.24
CA THR A 42 -5.23 11.02 -14.73
C THR A 42 -5.86 9.79 -14.07
N LEU A 43 -6.89 9.99 -13.22
CA LEU A 43 -7.66 8.89 -12.63
C LEU A 43 -8.29 8.02 -13.72
N GLU A 44 -8.79 8.63 -14.79
CA GLU A 44 -9.38 7.91 -15.92
C GLU A 44 -8.35 7.04 -16.66
N GLN A 45 -7.14 7.55 -16.88
CA GLN A 45 -6.06 6.75 -17.47
C GLN A 45 -5.73 5.55 -16.59
N ILE A 46 -5.60 5.72 -15.26
CA ILE A 46 -5.34 4.61 -14.33
C ILE A 46 -6.48 3.58 -14.40
N LYS A 47 -7.74 4.03 -14.40
CA LYS A 47 -8.92 3.17 -14.53
C LYS A 47 -8.86 2.33 -15.80
N ASN A 48 -8.48 2.92 -16.90
CA ASN A 48 -8.51 2.30 -18.23
C ASN A 48 -7.28 1.40 -18.52
N ILE A 49 -6.26 1.35 -17.66
CA ILE A 49 -5.15 0.39 -17.83
C ILE A 49 -5.70 -1.03 -17.64
N GLN A 50 -5.66 -1.82 -18.70
CA GLN A 50 -6.12 -3.21 -18.68
C GLN A 50 -4.97 -4.16 -18.35
N MET A 51 -5.04 -4.80 -17.19
CA MET A 51 -4.02 -5.72 -16.67
C MET A 51 -4.72 -6.94 -16.02
N PRO A 52 -5.28 -7.86 -16.83
CA PRO A 52 -5.96 -9.02 -16.28
C PRO A 52 -5.10 -9.82 -15.29
N GLY A 53 -5.63 -10.09 -14.09
CA GLY A 53 -4.92 -10.83 -13.05
C GLY A 53 -3.98 -9.98 -12.17
N VAL A 54 -3.86 -8.68 -12.42
CA VAL A 54 -3.09 -7.74 -11.59
C VAL A 54 -4.05 -6.85 -10.81
N LEU A 55 -3.80 -6.68 -9.50
CA LEU A 55 -4.58 -5.81 -8.65
C LEU A 55 -3.96 -4.40 -8.57
N LYS A 56 -4.77 -3.38 -8.79
CA LYS A 56 -4.41 -1.97 -8.65
C LYS A 56 -4.54 -1.54 -7.20
N VAL A 57 -3.44 -1.08 -6.62
CA VAL A 57 -3.38 -0.65 -5.21
C VAL A 57 -3.16 0.85 -5.14
N GLY A 58 -4.09 1.59 -4.55
CA GLY A 58 -3.88 3.02 -4.25
C GLY A 58 -3.13 3.19 -2.95
N VAL A 59 -2.05 3.95 -2.95
CA VAL A 59 -1.26 4.25 -1.75
C VAL A 59 -1.58 5.66 -1.27
N PHE A 60 -2.05 5.75 -0.03
CA PHE A 60 -2.47 6.98 0.63
C PHE A 60 -1.71 7.18 1.94
N VAL A 61 -1.57 8.43 2.36
CA VAL A 61 -0.89 8.83 3.61
C VAL A 61 -1.74 9.88 4.30
N ASN A 62 -2.37 9.51 5.43
CA ASN A 62 -3.18 10.38 6.27
C ASN A 62 -4.26 11.19 5.49
N GLU A 63 -4.84 10.61 4.46
CA GLU A 63 -5.85 11.25 3.62
C GLU A 63 -7.25 11.07 4.26
N PRO A 64 -8.16 12.07 4.21
CA PRO A 64 -9.55 11.89 4.61
C PRO A 64 -10.22 10.72 3.88
N MET A 65 -11.04 9.95 4.61
CA MET A 65 -11.64 8.70 4.10
C MET A 65 -12.48 8.92 2.84
N GLU A 66 -13.29 9.96 2.82
CA GLU A 66 -14.15 10.28 1.69
C GLU A 66 -13.33 10.53 0.42
N LYS A 67 -12.16 11.14 0.57
CA LYS A 67 -11.25 11.41 -0.56
C LYS A 67 -10.56 10.13 -1.03
N VAL A 68 -10.18 9.23 -0.10
CA VAL A 68 -9.65 7.91 -0.47
C VAL A 68 -10.67 7.13 -1.27
N ILE A 69 -11.92 7.04 -0.79
CA ILE A 69 -13.01 6.32 -1.46
C ILE A 69 -13.29 6.91 -2.83
N ALA A 70 -13.44 8.24 -2.92
CA ALA A 70 -13.71 8.92 -4.19
C ALA A 70 -12.59 8.69 -5.22
N THR A 71 -11.33 8.80 -4.79
CA THR A 71 -10.16 8.58 -5.65
C THR A 71 -10.07 7.11 -6.08
N ALA A 72 -10.25 6.17 -5.16
CA ALA A 72 -10.19 4.74 -5.44
C ALA A 72 -11.26 4.32 -6.46
N THR A 73 -12.49 4.82 -6.28
CA THR A 73 -13.59 4.57 -7.20
C THR A 73 -13.32 5.17 -8.58
N ALA A 74 -12.87 6.42 -8.65
CA ALA A 74 -12.62 7.10 -9.91
C ALA A 74 -11.45 6.50 -10.69
N ALA A 75 -10.42 6.02 -9.99
CA ALA A 75 -9.25 5.35 -10.59
C ALA A 75 -9.46 3.84 -10.84
N GLY A 76 -10.58 3.26 -10.39
CA GLY A 76 -10.85 1.82 -10.51
C GLY A 76 -9.80 0.98 -9.78
N LEU A 77 -9.50 1.34 -8.53
CA LEU A 77 -8.56 0.60 -7.70
C LEU A 77 -9.25 -0.63 -7.09
N ASP A 78 -8.49 -1.70 -6.90
CA ASP A 78 -8.96 -2.95 -6.30
C ASP A 78 -8.71 -3.00 -4.79
N MET A 79 -7.70 -2.25 -4.30
CA MET A 79 -7.29 -2.24 -2.90
C MET A 79 -6.76 -0.86 -2.51
N VAL A 80 -6.75 -0.57 -1.22
CA VAL A 80 -6.09 0.61 -0.65
C VAL A 80 -4.94 0.21 0.26
N GLN A 81 -3.82 0.92 0.16
CA GLN A 81 -2.70 0.83 1.08
C GLN A 81 -2.64 2.13 1.90
N LEU A 82 -2.79 1.98 3.21
CA LEU A 82 -2.71 3.05 4.19
C LEU A 82 -1.29 3.10 4.74
N HIS A 83 -0.51 4.10 4.33
CA HIS A 83 0.93 4.20 4.58
C HIS A 83 1.30 5.33 5.55
N GLY A 84 0.33 5.94 6.16
CA GLY A 84 0.48 6.98 7.17
C GLY A 84 0.30 6.45 8.60
N ASP A 85 -0.24 7.32 9.44
CA ASP A 85 -0.51 7.04 10.86
C ASP A 85 -2.03 6.82 11.11
N GLU A 86 -2.72 6.26 10.09
CA GLU A 86 -4.15 5.95 10.15
C GLU A 86 -4.43 5.00 11.32
N THR A 87 -5.44 5.34 12.14
CA THR A 87 -5.82 4.59 13.34
C THR A 87 -6.48 3.24 13.02
N PRO A 88 -6.54 2.30 13.99
CA PRO A 88 -7.30 1.05 13.83
C PRO A 88 -8.76 1.31 13.41
N ASN A 89 -9.43 2.30 14.03
CA ASN A 89 -10.80 2.64 13.67
C ASN A 89 -10.94 3.12 12.22
N TYR A 90 -9.97 3.92 11.73
CA TYR A 90 -9.94 4.32 10.33
C TYR A 90 -9.78 3.10 9.40
N CYS A 91 -8.90 2.16 9.74
CA CYS A 91 -8.69 0.93 8.97
C CYS A 91 -9.97 0.07 8.93
N LYS A 92 -10.63 -0.08 10.09
CA LYS A 92 -11.90 -0.79 10.23
C LYS A 92 -13.02 -0.22 9.34
N GLU A 93 -13.17 1.10 9.37
CA GLU A 93 -14.18 1.76 8.54
C GLU A 93 -13.84 1.63 7.04
N MET A 94 -12.56 1.78 6.66
CA MET A 94 -12.10 1.62 5.28
C MET A 94 -12.31 0.21 4.75
N ALA A 95 -12.14 -0.82 5.59
CA ALA A 95 -12.35 -2.23 5.22
C ALA A 95 -13.78 -2.55 4.77
N ASN A 96 -14.76 -1.72 5.12
CA ASN A 96 -16.13 -1.86 4.59
C ASN A 96 -16.25 -1.44 3.11
N HIS A 97 -15.23 -0.77 2.56
CA HIS A 97 -15.24 -0.23 1.20
C HIS A 97 -14.24 -0.91 0.29
N TYR A 98 -13.02 -1.18 0.78
CA TYR A 98 -11.92 -1.77 0.02
C TYR A 98 -11.10 -2.73 0.88
N PRO A 99 -10.50 -3.78 0.30
CA PRO A 99 -9.45 -4.54 0.96
C PRO A 99 -8.30 -3.61 1.37
N VAL A 100 -7.83 -3.74 2.60
CA VAL A 100 -6.87 -2.83 3.23
C VAL A 100 -5.50 -3.49 3.40
N ILE A 101 -4.46 -2.83 2.89
CA ILE A 101 -3.07 -3.08 3.23
C ILE A 101 -2.65 -1.98 4.22
N LYS A 102 -2.32 -2.33 5.47
CA LYS A 102 -1.76 -1.36 6.42
C LYS A 102 -0.24 -1.45 6.45
N ALA A 103 0.41 -0.33 6.17
CA ALA A 103 1.86 -0.23 6.26
C ALA A 103 2.29 0.15 7.69
N PHE A 104 3.31 -0.56 8.18
CA PHE A 104 3.93 -0.33 9.47
C PHE A 104 5.40 0.00 9.27
N ARG A 105 5.81 1.18 9.70
CA ARG A 105 7.21 1.59 9.74
C ARG A 105 7.86 0.99 10.97
N ILE A 106 8.82 0.09 10.76
CA ILE A 106 9.46 -0.67 11.83
C ILE A 106 10.87 -0.14 12.08
N SER A 107 11.13 0.21 13.33
CA SER A 107 12.46 0.57 13.85
C SER A 107 13.11 -0.62 14.57
N GLU A 108 14.40 -0.47 14.89
CA GLU A 108 15.13 -1.49 15.65
C GLU A 108 14.60 -1.70 17.08
N THR A 109 13.93 -0.72 17.66
CA THR A 109 13.42 -0.76 19.03
C THR A 109 11.96 -1.20 19.13
N ASP A 110 11.24 -1.34 17.99
CA ASP A 110 9.82 -1.69 18.00
C ASP A 110 9.56 -3.16 18.40
N ASP A 111 8.55 -3.36 19.24
CA ASP A 111 7.86 -4.63 19.37
C ASP A 111 6.80 -4.71 18.26
N VAL A 112 7.11 -5.47 17.22
CA VAL A 112 6.26 -5.56 16.03
C VAL A 112 4.92 -6.20 16.35
N ALA A 113 4.89 -7.23 17.17
CA ALA A 113 3.65 -7.93 17.52
C ALA A 113 2.68 -7.01 18.26
N TYR A 114 3.19 -6.23 19.20
CA TYR A 114 2.39 -5.20 19.89
C TYR A 114 1.88 -4.13 18.94
N LYS A 115 2.76 -3.62 18.06
CA LYS A 115 2.44 -2.52 17.14
C LYS A 115 1.32 -2.86 16.14
N ILE A 116 1.21 -4.11 15.72
CA ILE A 116 0.18 -4.55 14.77
C ILE A 116 -1.10 -5.06 15.45
N SER A 117 -1.05 -5.39 16.75
CA SER A 117 -2.10 -6.15 17.44
C SER A 117 -3.50 -5.54 17.31
N GLU A 118 -3.62 -4.22 17.40
CA GLU A 118 -4.90 -3.51 17.35
C GLU A 118 -5.49 -3.41 15.93
N TYR A 119 -4.71 -3.76 14.89
CA TYR A 119 -5.13 -3.64 13.49
C TYR A 119 -5.55 -4.98 12.87
N LEU A 120 -5.15 -6.11 13.48
CA LEU A 120 -5.21 -7.43 12.84
C LEU A 120 -6.61 -7.86 12.41
N GLU A 121 -7.66 -7.48 13.14
CA GLU A 121 -9.02 -7.86 12.79
C GLU A 121 -9.58 -7.07 11.60
N ASP A 122 -9.07 -5.86 11.39
CA ASP A 122 -9.66 -4.84 10.53
C ASP A 122 -8.87 -4.58 9.21
N ILE A 123 -7.85 -5.38 8.93
CA ILE A 123 -7.03 -5.27 7.71
C ILE A 123 -6.87 -6.63 7.02
N ASP A 124 -6.58 -6.63 5.72
CA ASP A 124 -6.38 -7.86 4.95
C ASP A 124 -4.90 -8.24 4.83
N TYR A 125 -4.02 -7.24 4.74
CA TYR A 125 -2.59 -7.43 4.56
C TYR A 125 -1.79 -6.48 5.46
N LEU A 126 -0.67 -6.99 5.96
CA LEU A 126 0.39 -6.20 6.56
C LEU A 126 1.40 -5.78 5.48
N LEU A 127 1.99 -4.59 5.61
CA LEU A 127 3.19 -4.21 4.88
C LEU A 127 4.20 -3.70 5.89
N PHE A 128 5.42 -4.23 5.85
CA PHE A 128 6.50 -3.78 6.72
C PHE A 128 7.49 -2.95 5.92
N ASP A 129 7.71 -1.71 6.36
CA ASP A 129 8.69 -0.80 5.81
C ASP A 129 9.67 -0.38 6.92
N THR A 130 10.90 -0.06 6.54
CA THR A 130 11.89 0.42 7.51
C THR A 130 11.55 1.84 7.95
N ALA A 131 11.58 2.10 9.26
CA ALA A 131 11.35 3.43 9.78
C ALA A 131 12.43 4.40 9.24
N SER A 132 11.99 5.40 8.50
CA SER A 132 12.82 6.50 8.00
C SER A 132 12.13 7.83 8.30
N SER A 133 12.90 8.92 8.28
CA SER A 133 12.35 10.28 8.47
C SER A 133 11.47 10.74 7.30
N VAL A 134 11.42 9.98 6.21
CA VAL A 134 10.66 10.29 4.98
C VAL A 134 9.76 9.09 4.65
N TYR A 135 8.54 9.35 4.17
CA TYR A 135 7.67 8.30 3.65
C TYR A 135 8.20 7.72 2.33
N GLY A 136 8.33 6.40 2.27
CA GLY A 136 8.85 5.64 1.12
C GLY A 136 10.18 4.95 1.39
N GLY A 137 10.53 3.99 0.55
CA GLY A 137 11.68 3.11 0.75
C GLY A 137 12.99 3.88 0.93
N SER A 138 13.65 3.66 2.08
CA SER A 138 14.92 4.30 2.45
C SER A 138 16.15 3.55 1.97
N GLY A 139 15.98 2.30 1.50
CA GLY A 139 17.09 1.38 1.20
C GLY A 139 17.82 0.84 2.44
N ILE A 140 17.35 1.19 3.65
CA ILE A 140 17.88 0.67 4.91
C ILE A 140 17.07 -0.57 5.28
N SER A 141 17.73 -1.67 5.62
CA SER A 141 17.08 -2.88 6.11
C SER A 141 17.08 -2.93 7.64
N PHE A 142 16.03 -3.50 8.21
CA PHE A 142 15.99 -3.86 9.62
C PHE A 142 16.13 -5.39 9.79
N ASP A 143 16.32 -5.87 11.02
CA ASP A 143 16.43 -7.31 11.29
C ASP A 143 15.07 -8.01 11.09
N TRP A 144 14.94 -8.73 9.98
CA TRP A 144 13.74 -9.49 9.58
C TRP A 144 13.32 -10.57 10.60
N LYS A 145 14.22 -10.99 11.51
CA LYS A 145 13.89 -11.96 12.58
C LYS A 145 12.81 -11.42 13.52
N LYS A 146 12.71 -10.10 13.65
CA LYS A 146 11.66 -9.44 14.43
C LYS A 146 10.24 -9.71 13.92
N LEU A 147 10.11 -10.05 12.64
CA LEU A 147 8.81 -10.38 12.05
C LEU A 147 8.35 -11.82 12.35
N ALA A 148 9.23 -12.69 12.84
CA ALA A 148 8.92 -14.12 13.03
C ALA A 148 7.67 -14.36 13.91
N ASN A 149 7.44 -13.50 14.91
CA ASN A 149 6.30 -13.58 15.81
C ASN A 149 5.05 -12.82 15.27
N ALA A 150 5.21 -12.00 14.24
CA ALA A 150 4.14 -11.15 13.68
C ALA A 150 3.52 -11.73 12.40
N THR A 151 4.30 -12.49 11.63
CA THR A 151 3.96 -12.90 10.26
C THR A 151 3.01 -14.09 10.13
N GLY A 152 2.68 -14.79 11.25
CA GLY A 152 1.75 -15.93 11.22
C GLY A 152 0.26 -15.57 11.20
N GLN A 153 -0.10 -14.31 11.35
CA GLN A 153 -1.48 -13.89 11.61
C GLN A 153 -2.20 -13.37 10.35
N LYS A 154 -1.49 -12.71 9.43
CA LYS A 154 -2.02 -12.17 8.17
C LYS A 154 -0.99 -12.29 7.05
N PRO A 155 -1.41 -12.38 5.77
CA PRO A 155 -0.49 -12.26 4.65
C PRO A 155 0.19 -10.88 4.67
N TYR A 156 1.46 -10.82 4.24
CA TYR A 156 2.26 -9.60 4.34
C TYR A 156 3.13 -9.34 3.12
N PHE A 157 3.49 -8.07 2.97
CA PHE A 157 4.50 -7.55 2.04
C PHE A 157 5.74 -7.09 2.81
N LEU A 158 6.88 -7.22 2.16
CA LEU A 158 8.20 -6.77 2.63
C LEU A 158 8.80 -5.81 1.61
#